data_ae1c4f2814994ae2b41a1f2dd5bc6032
#
_entry.id   ae1c4f2814994ae2b41a1f2dd5bc6032
#
_cell.length_a   1.000
_cell.length_b   1.000
_cell.length_c   1.000
_cell.angle_alpha   90.00
_cell.angle_beta   90.00
_cell.angle_gamma   90.00
#
_symmetry.space_group_name_H-M   'P 1'
#
loop_
_entity.id
_entity.type
_entity.pdbx_description
1 polymer ?
#
loop_
_entity_poly.entity_id
_entity_poly.type
_entity_poly.pdbx_seq_one_letter_code
_entity_poly.pdbx_strand_id
1 'polypeptide(L)'
;MTVFDAENQFYKYCDPSRLSKFLAHAQLYQMSLGLPGEFVEAGVYKGASFCRFRKLGKLFHPDHYRRFIGFDVFGTFPDADYEPDKLHHAEVMAISGRESIPKCELLKLLEDQDLAGNVELIQGDVGKTLPEYFEQNQQMSLAIVNIDVDLY
;
A
#
# COMPACT_ATOMS: atom_id res chain seq x y z
N MET A 1 11.20 -11.92 -18.61
CA MET A 1 11.88 -11.96 -17.28
C MET A 1 11.02 -12.80 -16.37
N THR A 2 11.56 -13.89 -15.84
CA THR A 2 10.85 -14.75 -14.88
C THR A 2 10.82 -14.10 -13.48
N VAL A 3 9.97 -14.61 -12.57
CA VAL A 3 9.96 -14.15 -11.16
C VAL A 3 11.33 -14.39 -10.51
N PHE A 4 11.97 -15.51 -10.82
CA PHE A 4 13.31 -15.86 -10.35
C PHE A 4 14.37 -14.85 -10.83
N ASP A 5 14.30 -14.44 -12.10
CA ASP A 5 15.23 -13.42 -12.63
C ASP A 5 15.03 -12.07 -11.92
N ALA A 6 13.76 -11.67 -11.69
CA ALA A 6 13.42 -10.42 -11.01
C ALA A 6 13.92 -10.41 -9.56
N GLU A 7 13.77 -11.52 -8.82
CA GLU A 7 14.29 -11.68 -7.46
C GLU A 7 15.82 -11.55 -7.43
N ASN A 8 16.52 -12.27 -8.33
CA ASN A 8 17.98 -12.20 -8.41
C ASN A 8 18.47 -10.81 -8.78
N GLN A 9 17.79 -10.11 -9.70
CA GLN A 9 18.12 -8.73 -10.06
C GLN A 9 17.92 -7.80 -8.86
N PHE A 10 16.80 -7.94 -8.15
CA PHE A 10 16.53 -7.14 -6.96
C PHE A 10 17.66 -7.28 -5.93
N TYR A 11 17.98 -8.50 -5.48
CA TYR A 11 18.99 -8.70 -4.44
C TYR A 11 20.42 -8.32 -4.85
N LYS A 12 20.76 -8.42 -6.14
CA LYS A 12 22.09 -8.05 -6.64
C LYS A 12 22.27 -6.55 -6.80
N TYR A 13 21.19 -5.81 -7.11
CA TYR A 13 21.32 -4.42 -7.56
C TYR A 13 20.49 -3.42 -6.77
N CYS A 14 19.64 -3.85 -5.84
CA CYS A 14 18.87 -2.89 -5.05
C CYS A 14 19.76 -2.11 -4.09
N ASP A 15 19.43 -0.84 -3.88
CA ASP A 15 20.02 -0.05 -2.81
C ASP A 15 19.67 -0.65 -1.44
N PRO A 16 20.58 -0.64 -0.45
CA PRO A 16 20.31 -1.14 0.90
C PRO A 16 19.07 -0.54 1.56
N SER A 17 18.68 0.70 1.21
CA SER A 17 17.45 1.33 1.71
C SER A 17 16.18 0.56 1.33
N ARG A 18 16.20 -0.18 0.20
CA ARG A 18 15.06 -1.02 -0.20
C ARG A 18 14.90 -2.22 0.73
N LEU A 19 15.99 -2.80 1.18
CA LEU A 19 16.00 -3.89 2.17
C LEU A 19 15.60 -3.37 3.55
N SER A 20 16.07 -2.20 3.97
CA SER A 20 15.70 -1.61 5.26
C SER A 20 14.20 -1.27 5.31
N LYS A 21 13.60 -0.77 4.22
CA LYS A 21 12.14 -0.57 4.14
C LYS A 21 11.38 -1.90 4.28
N PHE A 22 11.87 -2.98 3.66
CA PHE A 22 11.28 -4.31 3.84
C PHE A 22 11.36 -4.79 5.29
N LEU A 23 12.54 -4.68 5.92
CA LEU A 23 12.76 -5.09 7.31
C LEU A 23 11.90 -4.29 8.28
N ALA A 24 11.78 -2.98 8.09
CA ALA A 24 10.91 -2.12 8.89
C ALA A 24 9.44 -2.56 8.80
N HIS A 25 8.93 -2.80 7.59
CA HIS A 25 7.56 -3.30 7.42
C HIS A 25 7.36 -4.68 8.07
N ALA A 26 8.33 -5.59 7.95
CA ALA A 26 8.26 -6.91 8.59
C ALA A 26 8.24 -6.78 10.11
N GLN A 27 9.07 -5.94 10.69
CA GLN A 27 9.10 -5.68 12.12
C GLN A 27 7.80 -5.06 12.62
N LEU A 28 7.29 -4.03 11.95
CA LEU A 28 5.99 -3.40 12.27
C LEU A 28 4.86 -4.43 12.23
N TYR A 29 4.85 -5.28 11.20
CA TYR A 29 3.83 -6.31 11.11
C TYR A 29 3.93 -7.31 12.28
N GLN A 30 5.13 -7.77 12.62
CA GLN A 30 5.36 -8.67 13.75
C GLN A 30 4.91 -8.05 15.09
N MET A 31 5.17 -6.76 15.32
CA MET A 31 4.71 -6.05 16.52
C MET A 31 3.17 -6.01 16.61
N SER A 32 2.46 -6.12 15.51
CA SER A 32 0.99 -6.10 15.46
C SER A 32 0.34 -7.48 15.65
N LEU A 33 1.10 -8.58 15.74
CA LEU A 33 0.54 -9.94 15.77
C LEU A 33 -0.42 -10.18 16.94
N GLY A 34 -0.17 -9.56 18.09
CA GLY A 34 -1.04 -9.65 19.27
C GLY A 34 -2.12 -8.58 19.34
N LEU A 35 -2.22 -7.67 18.37
CA LEU A 35 -3.17 -6.58 18.37
C LEU A 35 -4.40 -6.93 17.53
N PRO A 36 -5.62 -6.76 18.07
CA PRO A 36 -6.83 -6.87 17.28
C PRO A 36 -6.91 -5.65 16.32
N GLY A 37 -7.51 -5.86 15.16
CA GLY A 37 -7.79 -4.78 14.22
C GLY A 37 -7.19 -4.99 12.84
N GLU A 38 -7.49 -4.03 11.98
CA GLU A 38 -7.26 -4.09 10.55
C GLU A 38 -5.92 -3.43 10.17
N PHE A 39 -5.47 -3.71 8.96
CA PHE A 39 -4.41 -2.96 8.28
C PHE A 39 -5.03 -1.92 7.36
N VAL A 40 -4.56 -0.69 7.46
CA VAL A 40 -4.96 0.41 6.57
C VAL A 40 -3.72 1.01 5.93
N GLU A 41 -3.78 1.24 4.63
CA GLU A 41 -2.77 1.99 3.87
C GLU A 41 -3.42 3.14 3.10
N ALA A 42 -2.91 4.35 3.34
CA ALA A 42 -3.24 5.55 2.58
C ALA A 42 -2.06 5.85 1.63
N GLY A 43 -2.31 5.86 0.33
CA GLY A 43 -1.28 5.93 -0.69
C GLY A 43 -0.73 4.56 -1.08
N VAL A 44 -1.49 3.82 -1.90
CA VAL A 44 -1.09 2.47 -2.37
C VAL A 44 -0.11 2.57 -3.55
N TYR A 45 -0.23 3.59 -4.38
CA TYR A 45 0.60 3.88 -5.55
C TYR A 45 0.69 2.68 -6.51
N LYS A 46 1.88 2.07 -6.70
CA LYS A 46 2.07 0.87 -7.54
C LYS A 46 1.79 -0.45 -6.81
N GLY A 47 1.30 -0.42 -5.58
CA GLY A 47 0.90 -1.58 -4.80
C GLY A 47 2.03 -2.33 -4.10
N ALA A 48 3.28 -1.87 -4.17
CA ALA A 48 4.43 -2.62 -3.65
C ALA A 48 4.38 -2.81 -2.12
N SER A 49 4.05 -1.76 -1.35
CA SER A 49 3.90 -1.82 0.10
C SER A 49 2.68 -2.62 0.50
N PHE A 50 1.54 -2.37 -0.13
CA PHE A 50 0.30 -3.08 0.11
C PHE A 50 0.45 -4.60 -0.10
N CYS A 51 1.02 -5.02 -1.24
CA CYS A 51 1.31 -6.43 -1.52
C CYS A 51 2.28 -7.02 -0.51
N ARG A 52 3.28 -6.26 -0.06
CA ARG A 52 4.24 -6.69 0.96
C ARG A 52 3.54 -6.97 2.29
N PHE A 53 2.74 -6.05 2.79
CA PHE A 53 1.98 -6.23 4.03
C PHE A 53 0.98 -7.39 3.92
N ARG A 54 0.32 -7.55 2.76
CA ARG A 54 -0.58 -8.68 2.54
C ARG A 54 0.15 -10.03 2.53
N LYS A 55 1.38 -10.08 1.98
CA LYS A 55 2.25 -11.27 2.04
C LYS A 55 2.76 -11.55 3.45
N LEU A 56 3.13 -10.52 4.21
CA LEU A 56 3.48 -10.66 5.62
C LEU A 56 2.28 -11.21 6.43
N GLY A 57 1.07 -10.76 6.12
CA GLY A 57 -0.15 -11.32 6.70
C GLY A 57 -0.31 -12.81 6.44
N LYS A 58 -0.14 -13.23 5.20
CA LYS A 58 -0.23 -14.65 4.82
C LYS A 58 0.89 -15.49 5.47
N LEU A 59 2.08 -14.91 5.64
CA LEU A 59 3.24 -15.59 6.22
C LEU A 59 3.15 -15.75 7.74
N PHE A 60 2.80 -14.67 8.45
CA PHE A 60 2.84 -14.64 9.92
C PHE A 60 1.49 -14.94 10.59
N HIS A 61 0.39 -14.74 9.86
CA HIS A 61 -0.97 -14.88 10.37
C HIS A 61 -1.89 -15.57 9.35
N PRO A 62 -1.57 -16.78 8.89
CA PRO A 62 -2.31 -17.45 7.81
C PRO A 62 -3.79 -17.64 8.12
N ASP A 63 -4.13 -17.87 9.40
CA ASP A 63 -5.49 -18.14 9.86
C ASP A 63 -6.22 -16.89 10.39
N HIS A 64 -5.60 -15.71 10.31
CA HIS A 64 -6.20 -14.49 10.84
C HIS A 64 -6.97 -13.73 9.77
N TYR A 65 -8.21 -13.33 10.11
CA TYR A 65 -9.12 -12.61 9.21
C TYR A 65 -8.93 -11.09 9.23
N ARG A 66 -7.70 -10.59 9.45
CA ARG A 66 -7.40 -9.16 9.34
C ARG A 66 -7.71 -8.67 7.93
N ARG A 67 -8.51 -7.62 7.83
CA ARG A 67 -8.73 -6.95 6.55
C ARG A 67 -7.54 -6.06 6.21
N PHE A 68 -7.28 -5.95 4.91
CA PHE A 68 -6.26 -5.07 4.31
C PHE A 68 -7.00 -4.05 3.47
N ILE A 69 -7.02 -2.81 3.93
CA ILE A 69 -7.81 -1.73 3.35
C ILE A 69 -6.83 -0.71 2.75
N GLY A 70 -6.90 -0.52 1.43
CA GLY A 70 -6.04 0.40 0.69
C GLY A 70 -6.83 1.58 0.13
N PHE A 71 -6.35 2.79 0.39
CA PHE A 71 -6.91 4.03 -0.15
C PHE A 71 -5.94 4.63 -1.16
N ASP A 72 -6.42 4.91 -2.35
CA ASP A 72 -5.63 5.55 -3.42
C ASP A 72 -6.57 6.08 -4.51
N VAL A 73 -6.08 6.95 -5.37
CA VAL A 73 -6.81 7.36 -6.57
C VAL A 73 -6.98 6.20 -7.56
N PHE A 74 -6.12 5.18 -7.51
CA PHE A 74 -6.10 4.03 -8.42
C PHE A 74 -6.21 4.43 -9.89
N GLY A 75 -5.43 5.42 -10.30
CA GLY A 75 -5.44 6.02 -11.63
C GLY A 75 -4.49 7.20 -11.70
N THR A 76 -4.85 8.18 -12.52
CA THR A 76 -4.06 9.39 -12.70
C THR A 76 -4.08 10.25 -11.44
N PHE A 77 -2.91 10.68 -10.98
CA PHE A 77 -2.81 11.61 -9.85
C PHE A 77 -3.42 12.96 -10.21
N PRO A 78 -4.17 13.57 -9.27
CA PRO A 78 -4.63 14.95 -9.45
C PRO A 78 -3.45 15.91 -9.51
N ASP A 79 -3.65 17.08 -10.11
CA ASP A 79 -2.68 18.16 -10.02
C ASP A 79 -2.61 18.64 -8.54
N ALA A 80 -1.41 19.06 -8.10
CA ALA A 80 -1.24 19.60 -6.76
C ALA A 80 -1.90 20.99 -6.66
N ASP A 81 -2.84 21.11 -5.74
CA ASP A 81 -3.54 22.39 -5.49
C ASP A 81 -2.74 23.31 -4.56
N TYR A 82 -1.88 22.75 -3.72
CA TYR A 82 -1.05 23.48 -2.78
C TYR A 82 0.24 23.98 -3.45
N GLU A 83 0.42 25.30 -3.51
CA GLU A 83 1.55 25.91 -4.25
C GLU A 83 2.94 25.39 -3.88
N PRO A 84 3.28 25.18 -2.59
CA PRO A 84 4.58 24.62 -2.22
C PRO A 84 4.83 23.21 -2.77
N ASP A 85 3.76 22.42 -2.99
CA ASP A 85 3.88 21.05 -3.48
C ASP A 85 4.05 20.96 -5.00
N LYS A 86 3.76 22.02 -5.75
CA LYS A 86 3.82 21.98 -7.23
C LYS A 86 5.20 21.64 -7.77
N LEU A 87 6.26 22.16 -7.17
CA LEU A 87 7.63 21.81 -7.56
C LEU A 87 7.96 20.36 -7.19
N HIS A 88 7.62 19.96 -5.97
CA HIS A 88 7.82 18.59 -5.52
C HIS A 88 6.98 17.60 -6.32
N HIS A 89 5.73 17.94 -6.64
CA HIS A 89 4.87 17.17 -7.52
C HIS A 89 5.51 16.91 -8.87
N ALA A 90 6.09 17.93 -9.50
CA ALA A 90 6.77 17.77 -10.79
C ALA A 90 7.98 16.82 -10.72
N GLU A 91 8.77 16.89 -9.63
CA GLU A 91 9.89 15.97 -9.38
C GLU A 91 9.43 14.53 -9.13
N VAL A 92 8.43 14.34 -8.28
CA VAL A 92 7.83 13.02 -8.02
C VAL A 92 7.27 12.44 -9.32
N MET A 93 6.50 13.22 -10.09
CA MET A 93 5.94 12.75 -11.37
C MET A 93 7.00 12.38 -12.40
N ALA A 94 8.15 13.05 -12.39
CA ALA A 94 9.26 12.74 -13.30
C ALA A 94 9.91 11.38 -12.96
N ILE A 95 9.94 10.98 -11.69
CA ILE A 95 10.58 9.76 -11.20
C ILE A 95 9.59 8.58 -11.19
N SER A 96 8.39 8.80 -10.67
CA SER A 96 7.40 7.76 -10.37
C SER A 96 6.31 7.61 -11.43
N GLY A 97 6.19 8.58 -12.35
CA GLY A 97 5.09 8.63 -13.31
C GLY A 97 3.81 9.22 -12.71
N ARG A 98 2.82 9.47 -13.58
CA ARG A 98 1.57 10.17 -13.24
C ARG A 98 0.41 9.25 -12.84
N GLU A 99 0.67 7.96 -12.68
CA GLU A 99 -0.40 6.99 -12.48
C GLU A 99 -0.07 6.01 -11.37
N SER A 100 -1.01 5.81 -10.47
CA SER A 100 -1.01 4.67 -9.58
C SER A 100 -1.52 3.42 -10.31
N ILE A 101 -1.35 2.26 -9.71
CA ILE A 101 -1.87 1.01 -10.27
C ILE A 101 -3.41 1.07 -10.37
N PRO A 102 -4.04 0.69 -11.49
CA PRO A 102 -5.48 0.57 -11.57
C PRO A 102 -6.01 -0.44 -10.55
N LYS A 103 -7.12 -0.11 -9.89
CA LYS A 103 -7.76 -0.97 -8.88
C LYS A 103 -7.98 -2.40 -9.36
N CYS A 104 -8.48 -2.56 -10.60
CA CYS A 104 -8.74 -3.88 -11.18
C CYS A 104 -7.45 -4.68 -11.43
N GLU A 105 -6.35 -4.01 -11.77
CA GLU A 105 -5.05 -4.65 -11.98
C GLU A 105 -4.47 -5.14 -10.65
N LEU A 106 -4.51 -4.32 -9.59
CA LEU A 106 -4.06 -4.72 -8.26
C LEU A 106 -4.89 -5.88 -7.72
N LEU A 107 -6.22 -5.84 -7.85
CA LEU A 107 -7.08 -6.96 -7.43
C LEU A 107 -6.73 -8.25 -8.16
N LYS A 108 -6.61 -8.18 -9.49
CA LYS A 108 -6.21 -9.35 -10.28
C LYS A 108 -4.85 -9.91 -9.86
N LEU A 109 -3.86 -9.03 -9.64
CA LEU A 109 -2.53 -9.43 -9.17
C LEU A 109 -2.60 -10.15 -7.81
N LEU A 110 -3.47 -9.70 -6.92
CA LEU A 110 -3.69 -10.34 -5.62
C LEU A 110 -4.45 -11.67 -5.74
N GLU A 111 -5.45 -11.74 -6.63
CA GLU A 111 -6.19 -12.98 -6.93
C GLU A 111 -5.27 -14.07 -7.50
N ASP A 112 -4.44 -13.71 -8.48
CA ASP A 112 -3.48 -14.64 -9.12
C ASP A 112 -2.46 -15.23 -8.12
N GLN A 113 -2.27 -14.59 -6.95
CA GLN A 113 -1.38 -15.03 -5.87
C GLN A 113 -2.13 -15.58 -4.64
N ASP A 114 -3.44 -15.75 -4.70
CA ASP A 114 -4.28 -16.14 -3.55
C ASP A 114 -4.09 -15.19 -2.34
N LEU A 115 -4.08 -13.90 -2.64
CA LEU A 115 -3.90 -12.80 -1.66
C LEU A 115 -5.09 -11.83 -1.60
N ALA A 116 -6.12 -12.00 -2.43
CA ALA A 116 -7.25 -11.09 -2.50
C ALA A 116 -8.25 -11.25 -1.34
N GLY A 117 -8.21 -12.37 -0.62
CA GLY A 117 -9.06 -12.57 0.54
C GLY A 117 -8.87 -11.49 1.59
N ASN A 118 -9.97 -10.92 2.10
CA ASN A 118 -10.00 -9.83 3.09
C ASN A 118 -9.31 -8.53 2.62
N VAL A 119 -9.26 -8.27 1.31
CA VAL A 119 -8.76 -7.02 0.73
C VAL A 119 -9.93 -6.13 0.34
N GLU A 120 -9.82 -4.86 0.70
CA GLU A 120 -10.76 -3.81 0.31
C GLU A 120 -9.96 -2.63 -0.24
N LEU A 121 -10.29 -2.18 -1.46
CA LEU A 121 -9.63 -1.05 -2.11
C LEU A 121 -10.64 0.08 -2.31
N ILE A 122 -10.36 1.22 -1.72
CA ILE A 122 -11.19 2.42 -1.75
C ILE A 122 -10.57 3.41 -2.72
N GLN A 123 -11.24 3.58 -3.85
CA GLN A 123 -10.77 4.48 -4.91
C GLN A 123 -11.27 5.90 -4.70
N GLY A 124 -10.36 6.86 -4.76
CA GLY A 124 -10.67 8.29 -4.72
C GLY A 124 -9.59 9.10 -4.03
N ASP A 125 -9.89 10.38 -3.87
CA ASP A 125 -9.08 11.31 -3.09
C ASP A 125 -9.04 10.85 -1.62
N VAL A 126 -7.85 10.55 -1.12
CA VAL A 126 -7.63 10.03 0.24
C VAL A 126 -8.13 11.01 1.30
N GLY A 127 -8.00 12.33 1.06
CA GLY A 127 -8.50 13.36 1.96
C GLY A 127 -10.02 13.35 2.16
N LYS A 128 -10.76 12.74 1.22
CA LYS A 128 -12.23 12.59 1.28
C LYS A 128 -12.63 11.17 1.67
N THR A 129 -12.09 10.18 0.98
CA THR A 129 -12.51 8.79 1.14
C THR A 129 -12.16 8.21 2.50
N LEU A 130 -11.03 8.61 3.08
CA LEU A 130 -10.60 8.09 4.37
C LEU A 130 -11.49 8.57 5.53
N PRO A 131 -11.81 9.87 5.70
CA PRO A 131 -12.78 10.31 6.71
C PRO A 131 -14.16 9.66 6.52
N GLU A 132 -14.69 9.65 5.29
CA GLU A 132 -15.99 9.05 4.99
C GLU A 132 -16.05 7.56 5.36
N TYR A 133 -14.99 6.83 5.08
CA TYR A 133 -14.90 5.42 5.41
C TYR A 133 -14.92 5.18 6.92
N PHE A 134 -14.18 5.96 7.70
CA PHE A 134 -14.16 5.84 9.15
C PHE A 134 -15.44 6.32 9.82
N GLU A 135 -16.14 7.31 9.27
CA GLU A 135 -17.48 7.68 9.73
C GLU A 135 -18.48 6.53 9.61
N GLN A 136 -18.37 5.73 8.56
CA GLN A 136 -19.23 4.56 8.32
C GLN A 136 -18.78 3.31 9.11
N ASN A 137 -17.54 3.27 9.60
CA ASN A 137 -16.93 2.14 10.27
C ASN A 137 -16.40 2.49 11.68
N GLN A 138 -17.17 3.24 12.47
CA GLN A 138 -16.74 3.79 13.78
C GLN A 138 -16.28 2.75 14.81
N GLN A 139 -16.76 1.50 14.71
CA GLN A 139 -16.35 0.41 15.60
C GLN A 139 -15.10 -0.33 15.14
N MET A 140 -14.50 0.06 14.03
CA MET A 140 -13.32 -0.61 13.49
C MET A 140 -12.10 -0.29 14.34
N SER A 141 -11.37 -1.33 14.73
CA SER A 141 -10.06 -1.19 15.36
C SER A 141 -8.95 -1.27 14.32
N LEU A 142 -7.88 -0.52 14.51
CA LEU A 142 -6.71 -0.51 13.64
C LEU A 142 -5.51 -1.10 14.36
N ALA A 143 -4.87 -2.08 13.75
CA ALA A 143 -3.64 -2.67 14.24
C ALA A 143 -2.40 -2.09 13.57
N ILE A 144 -2.50 -1.73 12.30
CA ILE A 144 -1.43 -1.07 11.54
C ILE A 144 -2.04 0.00 10.64
N VAL A 145 -1.42 1.17 10.66
CA VAL A 145 -1.72 2.25 9.70
C VAL A 145 -0.42 2.62 9.00
N ASN A 146 -0.40 2.50 7.68
CA ASN A 146 0.68 2.96 6.81
C ASN A 146 0.20 4.19 6.04
N ILE A 147 0.81 5.34 6.29
CA ILE A 147 0.51 6.58 5.57
C ILE A 147 1.72 6.90 4.71
N ASP A 148 1.56 6.75 3.41
CA ASP A 148 2.61 6.94 2.39
C ASP A 148 2.04 7.80 1.25
N VAL A 149 1.51 8.97 1.62
CA VAL A 149 0.99 9.97 0.67
C VAL A 149 2.03 11.06 0.50
N ASP A 150 2.44 11.28 -0.74
CA ASP A 150 3.55 12.20 -1.07
C ASP A 150 3.10 13.67 -1.20
N LEU A 151 1.80 13.94 -1.38
CA LEU A 151 1.27 15.25 -1.73
C LEU A 151 0.03 15.58 -0.90
N TYR A 152 -0.12 16.87 -0.66
CA TYR A 152 -1.24 17.47 0.06
C TYR A 152 -2.30 17.97 -0.90
#